data_6f2d86c92bcd4299c4247fd86fbef3c0
#
_entry.id   6f2d86c92bcd4299c4247fd86fbef3c0
#
_cell.length_a   1.000
_cell.length_b   1.000
_cell.length_c   1.000
_cell.angle_alpha   90.00
_cell.angle_beta   90.00
_cell.angle_gamma   90.00
#
_symmetry.space_group_name_H-M   'P 1'
#
loop_
_entity.id
_entity.type
_entity.pdbx_description
1 polymer ?
#
loop_
_entity_poly.entity_id
_entity_poly.type
_entity_poly.pdbx_seq_one_letter_code
_entity_poly.pdbx_strand_id
1 'polypeptide(L)'
;MTRTLRLGTRRSPLAMTQSGLVAAAVTAATGRAVELVEITTYGDTSQATNELISQIGGTGLWVNSLREALLREDVDFAVHSLKDLPTAEAEHLVLAAIPEREDVRDVLVARDGHKLADLPAGARIGTGSLRRAAQLRLLRPDLEIVPIRGNIDTRAGFVSSGKLDGVVLAYAGLSRLGRISEATDYFDPAEFLPAPGQGALAVECREDDTALREALAELDHRPTRAAVVAERALLATLEAGCSAPVGGYAQVHHDDEDELTLAGVVASAEPRDGAIQSVHGSLTGPTDEAARLGAELAARMLAQGAAALMTAAAVQVGDSQ
;
A
#
# COMPACT_ATOMS: atom_id res chain seq x y z
N MET A 1 1.77 -25.56 -29.18
CA MET A 1 1.70 -24.11 -28.85
C MET A 1 1.30 -24.00 -27.37
N THR A 2 2.08 -23.38 -26.54
CA THR A 2 1.75 -23.12 -25.13
C THR A 2 0.56 -22.16 -25.07
N ARG A 3 -0.46 -22.47 -24.26
CA ARG A 3 -1.65 -21.63 -24.06
C ARG A 3 -1.24 -20.23 -23.59
N THR A 4 -1.86 -19.18 -24.14
CA THR A 4 -1.74 -17.81 -23.64
C THR A 4 -2.23 -17.74 -22.18
N LEU A 5 -1.48 -17.07 -21.32
CA LEU A 5 -1.85 -16.84 -19.94
C LEU A 5 -2.81 -15.67 -19.83
N ARG A 6 -3.82 -15.78 -18.97
CA ARG A 6 -4.79 -14.72 -18.68
C ARG A 6 -4.45 -14.05 -17.36
N LEU A 7 -4.12 -12.76 -17.40
CA LEU A 7 -3.83 -11.95 -16.22
C LEU A 7 -5.05 -11.11 -15.86
N GLY A 8 -5.64 -11.37 -14.71
CA GLY A 8 -6.74 -10.58 -14.16
C GLY A 8 -6.27 -9.22 -13.66
N THR A 9 -6.92 -8.15 -14.09
CA THR A 9 -6.59 -6.78 -13.68
C THR A 9 -7.84 -5.93 -13.49
N ARG A 10 -7.72 -4.88 -12.66
CA ARG A 10 -8.75 -3.85 -12.54
C ARG A 10 -8.64 -2.86 -13.71
N ARG A 11 -9.76 -2.18 -13.99
CA ARG A 11 -9.87 -1.22 -15.09
C ARG A 11 -9.13 0.10 -14.88
N SER A 12 -8.67 0.41 -13.65
CA SER A 12 -8.01 1.69 -13.38
C SER A 12 -6.69 1.82 -14.15
N PRO A 13 -6.31 3.03 -14.63
CA PRO A 13 -5.06 3.23 -15.38
C PRO A 13 -3.83 2.68 -14.65
N LEU A 14 -3.73 2.90 -13.33
CA LEU A 14 -2.61 2.38 -12.55
C LEU A 14 -2.60 0.85 -12.51
N ALA A 15 -3.75 0.18 -12.31
CA ALA A 15 -3.81 -1.29 -12.28
C ALA A 15 -3.44 -1.88 -13.65
N MET A 16 -3.93 -1.29 -14.73
CA MET A 16 -3.58 -1.70 -16.10
C MET A 16 -2.08 -1.57 -16.36
N THR A 17 -1.46 -0.46 -15.94
CA THR A 17 -0.01 -0.25 -16.07
C THR A 17 0.78 -1.29 -15.26
N GLN A 18 0.39 -1.52 -14.00
CA GLN A 18 1.03 -2.50 -13.13
C GLN A 18 0.94 -3.92 -13.71
N SER A 19 -0.25 -4.30 -14.18
CA SER A 19 -0.47 -5.61 -14.82
C SER A 19 0.31 -5.73 -16.12
N GLY A 20 0.40 -4.67 -16.92
CA GLY A 20 1.20 -4.64 -18.14
C GLY A 20 2.70 -4.87 -17.89
N LEU A 21 3.25 -4.25 -16.82
CA LEU A 21 4.65 -4.46 -16.43
C LEU A 21 4.91 -5.93 -16.05
N VAL A 22 4.02 -6.54 -15.25
CA VAL A 22 4.15 -7.94 -14.86
C VAL A 22 3.92 -8.87 -16.05
N ALA A 23 2.96 -8.58 -16.94
CA ALA A 23 2.73 -9.36 -18.16
C ALA A 23 3.97 -9.40 -19.07
N ALA A 24 4.64 -8.25 -19.24
CA ALA A 24 5.88 -8.17 -20.00
C ALA A 24 7.00 -8.99 -19.33
N ALA A 25 7.14 -8.91 -18.00
CA ALA A 25 8.14 -9.69 -17.26
C ALA A 25 7.88 -11.20 -17.34
N VAL A 26 6.62 -11.65 -17.19
CA VAL A 26 6.22 -13.06 -17.35
C VAL A 26 6.52 -13.55 -18.77
N THR A 27 6.20 -12.73 -19.78
CA THR A 27 6.49 -13.07 -21.17
C THR A 27 8.00 -13.23 -21.42
N ALA A 28 8.79 -12.31 -20.87
CA ALA A 28 10.25 -12.36 -21.00
C ALA A 28 10.87 -13.60 -20.31
N ALA A 29 10.40 -13.93 -19.10
CA ALA A 29 10.91 -15.05 -18.31
C ALA A 29 10.48 -16.41 -18.89
N THR A 30 9.23 -16.53 -19.36
CA THR A 30 8.63 -17.83 -19.71
C THR A 30 8.49 -18.08 -21.21
N GLY A 31 8.63 -17.06 -22.05
CA GLY A 31 8.32 -17.11 -23.49
C GLY A 31 6.83 -17.28 -23.81
N ARG A 32 5.94 -17.23 -22.78
CA ARG A 32 4.48 -17.40 -22.93
C ARG A 32 3.83 -16.04 -23.13
N ALA A 33 2.90 -15.95 -24.08
CA ALA A 33 2.08 -14.76 -24.26
C ALA A 33 1.14 -14.58 -23.05
N VAL A 34 0.95 -13.31 -22.65
CA VAL A 34 0.02 -12.93 -21.57
C VAL A 34 -1.01 -11.94 -22.13
N GLU A 35 -2.28 -12.20 -21.89
CA GLU A 35 -3.38 -11.27 -22.17
C GLU A 35 -3.95 -10.71 -20.88
N LEU A 36 -4.30 -9.42 -20.90
CA LEU A 36 -4.94 -8.75 -19.78
C LEU A 36 -6.46 -8.96 -19.86
N VAL A 37 -7.05 -9.45 -18.76
CA VAL A 37 -8.49 -9.65 -18.63
C VAL A 37 -9.02 -8.66 -17.58
N GLU A 38 -9.83 -7.70 -18.02
CA GLU A 38 -10.44 -6.73 -17.12
C GLU A 38 -11.51 -7.38 -16.25
N ILE A 39 -11.34 -7.31 -14.94
CA ILE A 39 -12.31 -7.77 -13.93
C ILE A 39 -12.97 -6.54 -13.30
N THR A 40 -14.29 -6.42 -13.42
CA THR A 40 -15.06 -5.38 -12.74
C THR A 40 -15.12 -5.67 -11.27
N THR A 41 -14.60 -4.78 -10.43
CA THR A 41 -14.64 -4.94 -8.97
C THR A 41 -15.79 -4.13 -8.38
N TYR A 42 -16.34 -4.60 -7.25
CA TYR A 42 -17.37 -3.84 -6.51
C TYR A 42 -16.87 -2.45 -6.08
N GLY A 43 -15.58 -2.35 -5.75
CA GLY A 43 -14.96 -1.07 -5.43
C GLY A 43 -14.91 -0.08 -6.61
N ASP A 44 -14.83 -0.56 -7.85
CA ASP A 44 -14.88 0.31 -9.04
C ASP A 44 -16.31 0.83 -9.29
N THR A 45 -17.34 0.04 -8.98
CA THR A 45 -18.76 0.45 -9.08
C THR A 45 -19.16 1.37 -7.92
N SER A 46 -18.71 1.14 -6.69
CA SER A 46 -19.02 1.99 -5.52
C SER A 46 -18.35 3.37 -5.57
N GLN A 47 -17.25 3.54 -6.30
CA GLN A 47 -16.71 4.88 -6.59
C GLN A 47 -17.66 5.73 -7.43
N ALA A 48 -18.46 5.11 -8.29
CA ALA A 48 -19.46 5.82 -9.11
C ALA A 48 -20.74 6.19 -8.31
N THR A 49 -21.05 5.48 -7.22
CA THR A 49 -22.26 5.68 -6.43
C THR A 49 -22.07 6.47 -5.14
N ASN A 50 -20.84 6.87 -4.81
CA ASN A 50 -20.51 7.63 -3.58
C ASN A 50 -20.91 6.93 -2.25
N GLU A 51 -21.18 5.61 -2.28
CA GLU A 51 -21.47 4.83 -1.08
C GLU A 51 -20.25 4.73 -0.16
N LEU A 52 -20.48 4.87 1.14
CA LEU A 52 -19.43 4.84 2.15
C LEU A 52 -18.83 3.43 2.26
N ILE A 53 -17.61 3.24 1.74
CA ILE A 53 -16.84 1.98 1.84
C ILE A 53 -16.72 1.50 3.30
N SER A 54 -16.78 2.43 4.28
CA SER A 54 -16.78 2.13 5.71
C SER A 54 -18.01 1.34 6.19
N GLN A 55 -19.12 1.36 5.43
CA GLN A 55 -20.36 0.63 5.77
C GLN A 55 -20.41 -0.80 5.17
N ILE A 56 -19.54 -1.09 4.19
CA ILE A 56 -19.60 -2.35 3.43
C ILE A 56 -18.42 -3.29 3.80
N GLY A 57 -17.70 -3.01 4.88
CA GLY A 57 -16.65 -3.89 5.40
C GLY A 57 -15.38 -3.91 4.56
N GLY A 58 -14.38 -3.18 5.01
CA GLY A 58 -12.96 -3.43 4.90
C GLY A 58 -12.32 -3.56 3.51
N THR A 59 -11.05 -3.65 3.58
CA THR A 59 -9.96 -3.71 2.59
C THR A 59 -10.05 -4.79 1.50
N GLY A 60 -11.03 -5.69 1.52
CA GLY A 60 -11.18 -6.78 0.55
C GLY A 60 -11.94 -6.46 -0.74
N LEU A 61 -12.64 -5.32 -0.83
CA LEU A 61 -13.56 -5.04 -1.95
C LEU A 61 -12.91 -5.03 -3.34
N TRP A 62 -11.65 -4.64 -3.43
CA TRP A 62 -10.87 -4.60 -4.66
C TRP A 62 -10.23 -5.94 -5.01
N VAL A 63 -9.92 -6.73 -3.98
CA VAL A 63 -9.18 -7.98 -4.06
C VAL A 63 -10.12 -9.15 -4.32
N ASN A 64 -11.30 -9.16 -3.68
CA ASN A 64 -12.22 -10.29 -3.70
C ASN A 64 -12.66 -10.68 -5.12
N SER A 65 -13.02 -9.71 -5.97
CA SER A 65 -13.45 -10.00 -7.34
C SER A 65 -12.35 -10.63 -8.20
N LEU A 66 -11.08 -10.23 -8.00
CA LEU A 66 -9.94 -10.85 -8.68
C LEU A 66 -9.68 -12.27 -8.15
N ARG A 67 -9.75 -12.47 -6.83
CA ARG A 67 -9.63 -13.79 -6.20
C ARG A 67 -10.74 -14.75 -6.62
N GLU A 68 -11.97 -14.27 -6.69
CA GLU A 68 -13.09 -15.05 -7.23
C GLU A 68 -12.87 -15.45 -8.68
N ALA A 69 -12.32 -14.56 -9.53
CA ALA A 69 -12.01 -14.88 -10.91
C ALA A 69 -10.86 -15.91 -11.02
N LEU A 70 -9.87 -15.86 -10.11
CA LEU A 70 -8.84 -16.90 -10.00
C LEU A 70 -9.44 -18.27 -9.63
N LEU A 71 -10.30 -18.31 -8.60
CA LEU A 71 -10.92 -19.54 -8.12
C LEU A 71 -11.92 -20.15 -9.13
N ARG A 72 -12.57 -19.32 -9.96
CA ARG A 72 -13.42 -19.78 -11.07
C ARG A 72 -12.64 -20.13 -12.35
N GLU A 73 -11.33 -19.99 -12.33
CA GLU A 73 -10.47 -20.19 -13.51
C GLU A 73 -10.78 -19.24 -14.69
N ASP A 74 -11.43 -18.09 -14.43
CA ASP A 74 -11.63 -17.05 -15.44
C ASP A 74 -10.31 -16.43 -15.86
N VAL A 75 -9.35 -16.36 -14.92
CA VAL A 75 -7.96 -15.90 -15.12
C VAL A 75 -6.97 -16.87 -14.48
N ASP A 76 -5.72 -16.81 -14.92
CA ASP A 76 -4.68 -17.73 -14.46
C ASP A 76 -3.88 -17.14 -13.29
N PHE A 77 -3.63 -15.83 -13.31
CA PHE A 77 -3.00 -15.10 -12.22
C PHE A 77 -3.52 -13.66 -12.16
N ALA A 78 -3.25 -12.97 -11.05
CA ALA A 78 -3.67 -11.59 -10.82
C ALA A 78 -2.52 -10.76 -10.25
N VAL A 79 -2.57 -9.45 -10.46
CA VAL A 79 -1.59 -8.49 -9.92
C VAL A 79 -2.28 -7.48 -9.03
N HIS A 80 -1.69 -7.26 -7.84
CA HIS A 80 -2.17 -6.32 -6.85
C HIS A 80 -1.05 -5.36 -6.42
N SER A 81 -1.41 -4.15 -6.03
CA SER A 81 -0.53 -3.37 -5.15
C SER A 81 -0.50 -4.07 -3.79
N LEU A 82 0.66 -4.51 -3.31
CA LEU A 82 0.76 -5.37 -2.13
C LEU A 82 0.17 -4.72 -0.87
N LYS A 83 0.29 -3.40 -0.72
CA LYS A 83 -0.28 -2.66 0.42
C LYS A 83 -1.81 -2.72 0.51
N ASP A 84 -2.49 -3.03 -0.59
CA ASP A 84 -3.96 -3.12 -0.65
C ASP A 84 -4.44 -4.56 -0.41
N LEU A 85 -3.51 -5.53 -0.33
CA LEU A 85 -3.80 -6.93 -0.10
C LEU A 85 -3.92 -7.22 1.40
N PRO A 86 -5.00 -7.88 1.86
CA PRO A 86 -5.12 -8.30 3.26
C PRO A 86 -3.90 -9.10 3.71
N THR A 87 -3.55 -8.98 4.99
CA THR A 87 -2.43 -9.75 5.57
C THR A 87 -2.76 -11.22 5.76
N ALA A 88 -4.04 -11.55 5.94
CA ALA A 88 -4.50 -12.93 6.03
C ALA A 88 -4.31 -13.65 4.68
N GLU A 89 -3.90 -14.90 4.78
CA GLU A 89 -3.79 -15.80 3.63
C GLU A 89 -5.18 -16.04 3.01
N ALA A 90 -5.20 -16.25 1.70
CA ALA A 90 -6.41 -16.63 0.98
C ALA A 90 -6.39 -18.13 0.72
N GLU A 91 -7.48 -18.80 1.05
CA GLU A 91 -7.63 -20.24 0.81
C GLU A 91 -7.45 -20.55 -0.68
N HIS A 92 -6.68 -21.60 -0.99
CA HIS A 92 -6.38 -22.06 -2.36
C HIS A 92 -5.64 -21.07 -3.28
N LEU A 93 -5.15 -19.94 -2.75
CA LEU A 93 -4.37 -18.96 -3.50
C LEU A 93 -3.02 -18.74 -2.83
N VAL A 94 -2.00 -18.43 -3.63
CA VAL A 94 -0.66 -18.13 -3.14
C VAL A 94 -0.09 -16.88 -3.79
N LEU A 95 0.76 -16.17 -3.05
CA LEU A 95 1.62 -15.11 -3.59
C LEU A 95 2.84 -15.77 -4.26
N ALA A 96 2.69 -16.07 -5.55
CA ALA A 96 3.71 -16.78 -6.32
C ALA A 96 4.99 -15.95 -6.50
N ALA A 97 4.85 -14.62 -6.70
CA ALA A 97 5.99 -13.72 -6.80
C ALA A 97 5.72 -12.34 -6.21
N ILE A 98 6.77 -11.73 -5.71
CA ILE A 98 6.86 -10.32 -5.34
C ILE A 98 8.05 -9.74 -6.10
N PRO A 99 7.82 -9.10 -7.26
CA PRO A 99 8.89 -8.50 -8.06
C PRO A 99 9.63 -7.40 -7.32
N GLU A 100 10.76 -6.96 -7.87
CA GLU A 100 11.53 -5.85 -7.34
C GLU A 100 10.63 -4.64 -7.06
N ARG A 101 10.82 -4.05 -5.86
CA ARG A 101 10.01 -2.98 -5.31
C ARG A 101 10.36 -1.64 -5.96
N GLU A 102 9.35 -0.88 -6.34
CA GLU A 102 9.49 0.53 -6.68
C GLU A 102 9.72 1.35 -5.40
N ASP A 103 10.21 2.60 -5.55
CA ASP A 103 10.44 3.54 -4.46
C ASP A 103 9.25 3.60 -3.48
N VAL A 104 9.57 3.43 -2.20
CA VAL A 104 8.59 3.30 -1.12
C VAL A 104 8.01 4.63 -0.67
N ARG A 105 8.66 5.75 -1.05
CA ARG A 105 8.34 7.07 -0.51
C ARG A 105 6.91 7.49 -0.79
N ASP A 106 6.40 8.31 0.12
CA ASP A 106 5.30 9.20 -0.18
C ASP A 106 5.86 10.50 -0.77
N VAL A 107 5.05 11.20 -1.55
CA VAL A 107 5.42 12.47 -2.18
C VAL A 107 4.29 13.47 -2.03
N LEU A 108 4.64 14.74 -1.96
CA LEU A 108 3.71 15.86 -2.03
C LEU A 108 3.56 16.28 -3.49
N VAL A 109 2.33 16.54 -3.90
CA VAL A 109 1.99 17.27 -5.11
C VAL A 109 1.29 18.54 -4.65
N ALA A 110 1.94 19.68 -4.74
CA ALA A 110 1.42 20.96 -4.24
C ALA A 110 1.39 22.03 -5.33
N ARG A 111 0.54 23.04 -5.13
CA ARG A 111 0.50 24.21 -5.99
C ARG A 111 1.83 24.95 -5.95
N ASP A 112 2.16 25.62 -7.02
CA ASP A 112 3.28 26.55 -7.15
C ASP A 112 4.65 25.92 -6.85
N GLY A 113 4.72 24.56 -6.88
CA GLY A 113 5.96 23.83 -6.61
C GLY A 113 6.39 23.83 -5.14
N HIS A 114 5.49 24.19 -4.21
CA HIS A 114 5.83 24.25 -2.78
C HIS A 114 6.25 22.89 -2.23
N LYS A 115 7.27 22.88 -1.38
CA LYS A 115 7.59 21.76 -0.50
C LYS A 115 6.76 21.83 0.76
N LEU A 116 6.73 20.75 1.54
CA LEU A 116 5.98 20.70 2.81
C LEU A 116 6.38 21.83 3.76
N ALA A 117 7.66 22.14 3.85
CA ALA A 117 8.18 23.20 4.69
C ALA A 117 7.74 24.61 4.27
N ASP A 118 7.50 24.82 2.97
CA ASP A 118 7.17 26.12 2.37
C ASP A 118 5.67 26.43 2.40
N LEU A 119 4.84 25.45 2.74
CA LEU A 119 3.40 25.64 2.82
C LEU A 119 3.01 26.60 3.93
N PRO A 120 2.09 27.56 3.68
CA PRO A 120 1.60 28.45 4.71
C PRO A 120 0.84 27.72 5.81
N ALA A 121 0.81 28.30 7.01
CA ALA A 121 -0.03 27.80 8.10
C ALA A 121 -1.52 27.75 7.66
N GLY A 122 -2.22 26.68 8.02
CA GLY A 122 -3.57 26.43 7.58
C GLY A 122 -3.70 25.92 6.15
N ALA A 123 -2.61 25.62 5.43
CA ALA A 123 -2.69 25.04 4.09
C ALA A 123 -3.43 23.71 4.12
N ARG A 124 -4.30 23.50 3.12
CA ARG A 124 -5.20 22.36 3.02
C ARG A 124 -4.55 21.22 2.26
N ILE A 125 -4.21 20.13 2.97
CA ILE A 125 -3.52 18.96 2.40
C ILE A 125 -4.45 17.76 2.36
N GLY A 126 -4.69 17.25 1.14
CA GLY A 126 -5.61 16.13 0.90
C GLY A 126 -4.95 14.76 1.09
N THR A 127 -5.55 13.93 1.91
CA THR A 127 -5.24 12.49 2.00
C THR A 127 -6.42 11.70 2.53
N GLY A 128 -6.63 10.48 2.02
CA GLY A 128 -7.60 9.53 2.59
C GLY A 128 -6.93 8.48 3.50
N SER A 129 -5.64 8.59 3.74
CA SER A 129 -4.87 7.64 4.56
C SER A 129 -4.71 8.19 5.98
N LEU A 130 -5.23 7.46 6.98
CA LEU A 130 -5.05 7.82 8.39
C LEU A 130 -3.57 7.85 8.78
N ARG A 131 -2.75 6.94 8.24
CA ARG A 131 -1.31 6.94 8.44
C ARG A 131 -0.66 8.25 7.98
N ARG A 132 -0.99 8.71 6.75
CA ARG A 132 -0.46 9.97 6.22
C ARG A 132 -0.97 11.16 7.01
N ALA A 133 -2.25 11.19 7.31
CA ALA A 133 -2.87 12.26 8.09
C ALA A 133 -2.20 12.43 9.46
N ALA A 134 -1.99 11.33 10.17
CA ALA A 134 -1.32 11.35 11.48
C ALA A 134 0.12 11.84 11.39
N GLN A 135 0.90 11.32 10.45
CA GLN A 135 2.30 11.73 10.29
C GLN A 135 2.46 13.19 9.79
N LEU A 136 1.56 13.66 8.91
CA LEU A 136 1.53 15.08 8.53
C LEU A 136 1.27 15.99 9.73
N ARG A 137 0.31 15.63 10.60
CA ARG A 137 0.02 16.39 11.83
C ARG A 137 1.18 16.36 12.84
N LEU A 138 1.99 15.30 12.86
CA LEU A 138 3.21 15.26 13.67
C LEU A 138 4.27 16.22 13.13
N LEU A 139 4.45 16.28 11.82
CA LEU A 139 5.46 17.12 11.18
C LEU A 139 5.03 18.59 11.09
N ARG A 140 3.75 18.86 10.81
CA ARG A 140 3.16 20.16 10.55
C ARG A 140 1.76 20.23 11.18
N PRO A 141 1.68 20.43 12.52
CA PRO A 141 0.40 20.49 13.26
C PRO A 141 -0.47 21.70 12.87
N ASP A 142 0.10 22.66 12.19
CA ASP A 142 -0.55 23.86 11.68
C ASP A 142 -1.32 23.67 10.36
N LEU A 143 -1.19 22.50 9.70
CA LEU A 143 -1.88 22.21 8.44
C LEU A 143 -3.31 21.70 8.67
N GLU A 144 -4.20 22.04 7.74
CA GLU A 144 -5.55 21.46 7.66
C GLU A 144 -5.50 20.17 6.82
N ILE A 145 -5.70 19.00 7.44
CA ILE A 145 -5.73 17.73 6.74
C ILE A 145 -7.15 17.41 6.28
N VAL A 146 -7.36 17.37 4.97
CA VAL A 146 -8.67 17.18 4.34
C VAL A 146 -8.80 15.73 3.83
N PRO A 147 -9.82 14.97 4.25
CA PRO A 147 -10.06 13.64 3.76
C PRO A 147 -10.50 13.67 2.28
N ILE A 148 -9.80 12.95 1.42
CA ILE A 148 -10.11 12.83 -0.01
C ILE A 148 -10.16 11.38 -0.47
N ARG A 149 -10.93 11.14 -1.54
CA ARG A 149 -11.03 9.85 -2.23
C ARG A 149 -10.75 10.01 -3.71
N GLY A 150 -10.71 8.89 -4.43
CA GLY A 150 -10.49 8.84 -5.87
C GLY A 150 -9.12 8.28 -6.25
N ASN A 151 -8.91 8.11 -7.54
CA ASN A 151 -7.63 7.72 -8.12
C ASN A 151 -6.62 8.89 -8.12
N ILE A 152 -5.43 8.67 -8.66
CA ILE A 152 -4.36 9.69 -8.72
C ILE A 152 -4.83 10.93 -9.47
N ASP A 153 -5.53 10.76 -10.61
CA ASP A 153 -6.01 11.87 -11.43
C ASP A 153 -7.01 12.75 -10.66
N THR A 154 -7.98 12.12 -10.01
CA THR A 154 -8.96 12.81 -9.17
C THR A 154 -8.29 13.61 -8.05
N ARG A 155 -7.31 12.99 -7.37
CA ARG A 155 -6.62 13.63 -6.24
C ARG A 155 -5.74 14.79 -6.69
N ALA A 156 -4.95 14.62 -7.76
CA ALA A 156 -4.16 15.70 -8.33
C ALA A 156 -5.05 16.84 -8.87
N GLY A 157 -6.23 16.48 -9.38
CA GLY A 157 -7.25 17.45 -9.84
C GLY A 157 -7.75 18.39 -8.74
N PHE A 158 -7.73 18.00 -7.46
CA PHE A 158 -8.06 18.92 -6.36
C PHE A 158 -7.03 20.04 -6.20
N VAL A 159 -5.75 19.75 -6.49
CA VAL A 159 -4.68 20.76 -6.45
C VAL A 159 -4.79 21.69 -7.67
N SER A 160 -4.88 21.15 -8.88
CA SER A 160 -4.95 21.95 -10.10
C SER A 160 -6.22 22.82 -10.17
N SER A 161 -7.32 22.39 -9.53
CA SER A 161 -8.56 23.20 -9.43
C SER A 161 -8.54 24.22 -8.30
N GLY A 162 -7.47 24.29 -7.50
CA GLY A 162 -7.36 25.22 -6.37
C GLY A 162 -8.22 24.85 -5.14
N LYS A 163 -8.83 23.65 -5.11
CA LYS A 163 -9.61 23.17 -3.96
C LYS A 163 -8.72 22.79 -2.79
N LEU A 164 -7.50 22.35 -3.04
CA LEU A 164 -6.49 22.01 -2.04
C LEU A 164 -5.15 22.66 -2.40
N ASP A 165 -4.31 22.87 -1.40
CA ASP A 165 -2.97 23.40 -1.57
C ASP A 165 -1.97 22.29 -1.95
N GLY A 166 -2.26 21.05 -1.50
CA GLY A 166 -1.48 19.88 -1.88
C GLY A 166 -2.21 18.57 -1.59
N VAL A 167 -1.68 17.48 -2.14
CA VAL A 167 -2.12 16.10 -1.85
C VAL A 167 -0.91 15.21 -1.67
N VAL A 168 -1.02 14.19 -0.80
CA VAL A 168 0.04 13.21 -0.59
C VAL A 168 -0.28 11.92 -1.35
N LEU A 169 0.63 11.52 -2.21
CA LEU A 169 0.53 10.34 -3.07
C LEU A 169 1.73 9.40 -2.83
N ALA A 170 1.62 8.13 -3.27
CA ALA A 170 2.76 7.24 -3.28
C ALA A 170 3.62 7.49 -4.53
N TYR A 171 4.94 7.60 -4.36
CA TYR A 171 5.90 7.72 -5.46
C TYR A 171 5.64 6.67 -6.54
N ALA A 172 5.57 5.39 -6.15
CA ALA A 172 5.38 4.28 -7.06
C ALA A 172 4.14 4.41 -7.98
N GLY A 173 3.08 5.06 -7.48
CA GLY A 173 1.88 5.31 -8.27
C GLY A 173 2.11 6.35 -9.37
N LEU A 174 2.77 7.45 -9.05
CA LEU A 174 3.13 8.50 -10.01
C LEU A 174 4.18 8.02 -11.01
N SER A 175 5.22 7.33 -10.55
CA SER A 175 6.28 6.76 -11.38
C SER A 175 5.71 5.84 -12.45
N ARG A 176 4.86 4.88 -12.05
CA ARG A 176 4.24 3.92 -12.98
C ARG A 176 3.32 4.57 -14.02
N LEU A 177 2.74 5.72 -13.71
CA LEU A 177 1.94 6.51 -14.65
C LEU A 177 2.77 7.52 -15.44
N GLY A 178 4.10 7.57 -15.26
CA GLY A 178 4.97 8.55 -15.93
C GLY A 178 4.77 9.99 -15.45
N ARG A 179 4.24 10.17 -14.23
CA ARG A 179 3.84 11.48 -13.67
C ARG A 179 4.68 11.94 -12.48
N ILE A 180 5.85 11.36 -12.29
CA ILE A 180 6.71 11.71 -11.15
C ILE A 180 7.15 13.18 -11.14
N SER A 181 7.19 13.82 -12.30
CA SER A 181 7.48 15.26 -12.44
C SER A 181 6.44 16.18 -11.77
N GLU A 182 5.27 15.66 -11.37
CA GLU A 182 4.28 16.42 -10.61
C GLU A 182 4.60 16.48 -9.11
N ALA A 183 5.50 15.62 -8.62
CA ALA A 183 5.94 15.64 -7.23
C ALA A 183 6.77 16.90 -6.93
N THR A 184 6.38 17.65 -5.91
CA THR A 184 7.05 18.87 -5.48
C THR A 184 7.94 18.64 -4.26
N ASP A 185 7.68 17.58 -3.49
CA ASP A 185 8.49 17.18 -2.35
C ASP A 185 8.46 15.65 -2.15
N TYR A 186 9.51 15.10 -1.54
CA TYR A 186 9.71 13.66 -1.33
C TYR A 186 9.94 13.43 0.16
N PHE A 187 9.10 12.60 0.79
CA PHE A 187 9.23 12.33 2.22
C PHE A 187 10.27 11.25 2.48
N ASP A 188 11.21 11.55 3.38
CA ASP A 188 12.21 10.57 3.82
C ASP A 188 11.50 9.44 4.61
N PRO A 189 11.70 8.16 4.23
CA PRO A 189 11.11 7.04 4.96
C PRO A 189 11.56 6.94 6.44
N ALA A 190 12.67 7.56 6.82
CA ALA A 190 13.10 7.63 8.21
C ALA A 190 12.21 8.53 9.07
N GLU A 191 11.58 9.56 8.47
CA GLU A 191 10.74 10.54 9.16
C GLU A 191 9.25 10.32 8.87
N PHE A 192 8.94 9.80 7.69
CA PHE A 192 7.56 9.57 7.21
C PHE A 192 7.44 8.14 6.67
N LEU A 193 7.16 7.21 7.58
CA LEU A 193 7.13 5.80 7.24
C LEU A 193 6.01 5.47 6.24
N PRO A 194 6.32 4.75 5.16
CA PRO A 194 5.33 4.33 4.15
C PRO A 194 4.32 3.33 4.72
N ALA A 195 3.29 3.03 3.95
CA ALA A 195 2.41 1.90 4.26
C ALA A 195 3.17 0.57 4.09
N PRO A 196 2.95 -0.43 4.97
CA PRO A 196 3.48 -1.77 4.77
C PRO A 196 3.19 -2.30 3.36
N GLY A 197 4.22 -2.72 2.63
CA GLY A 197 4.12 -3.18 1.24
C GLY A 197 4.00 -2.07 0.19
N GLN A 198 4.14 -0.79 0.54
CA GLN A 198 4.10 0.30 -0.45
C GLN A 198 5.22 0.16 -1.48
N GLY A 199 4.92 0.37 -2.76
CA GLY A 199 5.85 0.21 -3.88
C GLY A 199 5.91 -1.22 -4.43
N ALA A 200 5.63 -2.25 -3.63
CA ALA A 200 5.67 -3.63 -4.07
C ALA A 200 4.39 -4.04 -4.83
N LEU A 201 4.56 -4.92 -5.81
CA LEU A 201 3.49 -5.67 -6.48
C LEU A 201 3.43 -7.08 -5.92
N ALA A 202 2.23 -7.65 -5.92
CA ALA A 202 1.99 -9.04 -5.58
C ALA A 202 1.41 -9.76 -6.80
N VAL A 203 1.99 -10.90 -7.15
CA VAL A 203 1.50 -11.80 -8.20
C VAL A 203 0.87 -12.99 -7.52
N GLU A 204 -0.45 -13.12 -7.63
CA GLU A 204 -1.26 -14.14 -6.96
C GLU A 204 -1.80 -15.13 -8.00
N CYS A 205 -1.73 -16.43 -7.72
CA CYS A 205 -2.31 -17.48 -8.54
C CYS A 205 -2.90 -18.59 -7.66
N ARG A 206 -3.55 -19.58 -8.28
CA ARG A 206 -4.04 -20.76 -7.58
C ARG A 206 -2.88 -21.59 -7.02
N GLU A 207 -3.08 -22.15 -5.85
CA GLU A 207 -2.11 -22.99 -5.15
C GLU A 207 -1.80 -24.29 -5.90
N ASP A 208 -2.79 -24.90 -6.56
CA ASP A 208 -2.70 -26.16 -7.26
C ASP A 208 -2.06 -26.06 -8.66
N ASP A 209 -1.94 -24.85 -9.26
CA ASP A 209 -1.25 -24.65 -10.54
C ASP A 209 0.27 -24.60 -10.35
N THR A 210 0.87 -25.75 -10.02
CA THR A 210 2.30 -25.86 -9.71
C THR A 210 3.18 -25.34 -10.86
N ALA A 211 2.83 -25.66 -12.11
CA ALA A 211 3.62 -25.24 -13.26
C ALA A 211 3.62 -23.71 -13.46
N LEU A 212 2.49 -23.07 -13.21
CA LEU A 212 2.40 -21.60 -13.25
C LEU A 212 3.13 -20.96 -12.06
N ARG A 213 3.01 -21.53 -10.87
CA ARG A 213 3.73 -21.06 -9.67
C ARG A 213 5.24 -21.04 -9.89
N GLU A 214 5.79 -22.14 -10.40
CA GLU A 214 7.23 -22.24 -10.73
C GLU A 214 7.64 -21.19 -11.76
N ALA A 215 6.83 -21.00 -12.80
CA ALA A 215 7.10 -20.00 -13.83
C ALA A 215 7.03 -18.56 -13.30
N LEU A 216 6.08 -18.25 -12.41
CA LEU A 216 5.94 -16.93 -11.79
C LEU A 216 7.04 -16.67 -10.75
N ALA A 217 7.55 -17.70 -10.08
CA ALA A 217 8.63 -17.59 -9.10
C ALA A 217 9.93 -17.00 -9.67
N GLU A 218 10.14 -17.10 -10.99
CA GLU A 218 11.27 -16.43 -11.68
C GLU A 218 11.24 -14.89 -11.54
N LEU A 219 10.08 -14.32 -11.25
CA LEU A 219 9.92 -12.88 -11.03
C LEU A 219 10.16 -12.47 -9.58
N ASP A 220 10.35 -13.43 -8.67
CA ASP A 220 10.44 -13.15 -7.25
C ASP A 220 11.76 -12.48 -6.87
N HIS A 221 11.70 -11.34 -6.19
CA HIS A 221 12.87 -10.62 -5.73
C HIS A 221 13.05 -10.84 -4.22
N ARG A 222 14.00 -11.70 -3.85
CA ARG A 222 14.24 -12.14 -2.46
C ARG A 222 14.36 -10.97 -1.46
N PRO A 223 15.16 -9.90 -1.70
CA PRO A 223 15.24 -8.78 -0.77
C PRO A 223 13.89 -8.07 -0.58
N THR A 224 13.15 -7.84 -1.67
CA THR A 224 11.81 -7.24 -1.57
C THR A 224 10.85 -8.15 -0.79
N ARG A 225 10.86 -9.47 -1.07
CA ARG A 225 10.02 -10.43 -0.34
C ARG A 225 10.32 -10.41 1.15
N ALA A 226 11.58 -10.48 1.56
CA ALA A 226 11.97 -10.44 2.98
C ALA A 226 11.47 -9.14 3.65
N ALA A 227 11.72 -7.99 3.01
CA ALA A 227 11.28 -6.70 3.53
C ALA A 227 9.76 -6.65 3.73
N VAL A 228 8.96 -7.00 2.72
CA VAL A 228 7.51 -6.90 2.83
C VAL A 228 6.88 -7.99 3.70
N VAL A 229 7.55 -9.14 3.89
CA VAL A 229 7.13 -10.14 4.87
C VAL A 229 7.24 -9.58 6.29
N ALA A 230 8.34 -8.90 6.63
CA ALA A 230 8.51 -8.24 7.92
C ALA A 230 7.45 -7.14 8.14
N GLU A 231 7.23 -6.28 7.14
CA GLU A 231 6.24 -5.20 7.20
C GLU A 231 4.80 -5.74 7.36
N ARG A 232 4.43 -6.79 6.63
CA ARG A 232 3.10 -7.40 6.70
C ARG A 232 2.90 -8.15 8.02
N ALA A 233 3.93 -8.79 8.56
CA ALA A 233 3.87 -9.44 9.86
C ALA A 233 3.69 -8.42 11.00
N LEU A 234 4.35 -7.24 10.91
CA LEU A 234 4.10 -6.11 11.81
C LEU A 234 2.62 -5.71 11.77
N LEU A 235 2.06 -5.48 10.57
CA LEU A 235 0.67 -5.06 10.40
C LEU A 235 -0.33 -6.11 10.89
N ALA A 236 -0.07 -7.40 10.59
CA ALA A 236 -0.92 -8.52 11.00
C ALA A 236 -0.97 -8.67 12.52
N THR A 237 0.19 -8.61 13.20
CA THR A 237 0.30 -8.77 14.64
C THR A 237 -0.28 -7.58 15.42
N LEU A 238 -0.25 -6.39 14.85
CA LEU A 238 -0.97 -5.23 15.39
C LEU A 238 -2.49 -5.36 15.23
N GLU A 239 -2.99 -6.41 14.55
CA GLU A 239 -4.41 -6.56 14.18
C GLU A 239 -4.95 -5.33 13.44
N ALA A 240 -4.06 -4.65 12.74
CA ALA A 240 -4.35 -3.42 12.04
C ALA A 240 -4.79 -3.70 10.60
N GLY A 241 -5.93 -3.18 10.19
CA GLY A 241 -6.35 -3.21 8.79
C GLY A 241 -5.55 -2.21 7.94
N CYS A 242 -5.65 -2.31 6.60
CA CYS A 242 -4.98 -1.39 5.67
C CYS A 242 -5.38 0.10 5.86
N SER A 243 -6.44 0.37 6.63
CA SER A 243 -6.89 1.74 6.95
C SER A 243 -6.36 2.26 8.28
N ALA A 244 -5.62 1.44 9.05
CA ALA A 244 -5.08 1.87 10.33
C ALA A 244 -3.96 2.91 10.19
N PRO A 245 -3.73 3.76 11.20
CA PRO A 245 -2.67 4.76 11.18
C PRO A 245 -1.29 4.13 11.48
N VAL A 246 -0.94 3.09 10.72
CA VAL A 246 0.29 2.30 10.88
C VAL A 246 1.21 2.53 9.68
N GLY A 247 2.44 2.93 9.94
CA GLY A 247 3.56 2.93 9.00
C GLY A 247 4.51 1.79 9.29
N GLY A 248 5.12 1.23 8.25
CA GLY A 248 6.12 0.17 8.38
C GLY A 248 7.03 0.14 7.17
N TYR A 249 8.32 0.06 7.42
CA TYR A 249 9.32 -0.01 6.37
C TYR A 249 10.47 -0.92 6.79
N ALA A 250 10.72 -1.93 5.98
CA ALA A 250 11.88 -2.78 6.12
C ALA A 250 12.86 -2.56 4.96
N GLN A 251 14.12 -2.49 5.29
CA GLN A 251 15.22 -2.36 4.34
C GLN A 251 16.22 -3.49 4.57
N VAL A 252 16.45 -4.30 3.53
CA VAL A 252 17.55 -5.26 3.49
C VAL A 252 18.85 -4.48 3.30
N HIS A 253 19.88 -4.83 4.03
CA HIS A 253 21.15 -4.12 3.98
C HIS A 253 21.89 -4.42 2.67
N HIS A 254 22.45 -3.39 2.04
CA HIS A 254 23.13 -3.55 0.75
C HIS A 254 24.43 -4.37 0.86
N ASP A 255 25.11 -4.24 2.00
CA ASP A 255 26.42 -4.89 2.25
C ASP A 255 26.22 -6.30 2.89
N ASP A 256 25.01 -6.60 3.36
CA ASP A 256 24.64 -7.89 3.95
C ASP A 256 23.17 -8.19 3.64
N GLU A 257 22.94 -8.91 2.53
CA GLU A 257 21.59 -9.28 2.08
C GLU A 257 20.89 -10.29 3.02
N ASP A 258 21.60 -10.85 3.98
CA ASP A 258 21.05 -11.74 5.01
C ASP A 258 20.52 -10.97 6.24
N GLU A 259 20.70 -9.65 6.29
CA GLU A 259 20.20 -8.80 7.38
C GLU A 259 19.24 -7.72 6.88
N LEU A 260 18.18 -7.44 7.64
CA LEU A 260 17.24 -6.34 7.42
C LEU A 260 17.00 -5.53 8.68
N THR A 261 16.68 -4.24 8.51
CA THR A 261 16.15 -3.38 9.56
C THR A 261 14.69 -3.04 9.26
N LEU A 262 13.80 -3.33 10.19
CA LEU A 262 12.38 -2.96 10.16
C LEU A 262 12.12 -1.80 11.11
N ALA A 263 11.51 -0.72 10.60
CA ALA A 263 10.98 0.39 11.39
C ALA A 263 9.44 0.38 11.35
N GLY A 264 8.81 0.78 12.44
CA GLY A 264 7.35 0.87 12.56
C GLY A 264 6.90 2.10 13.32
N VAL A 265 5.73 2.63 12.94
CA VAL A 265 5.03 3.69 13.66
C VAL A 265 3.54 3.36 13.75
N VAL A 266 2.98 3.57 14.93
CA VAL A 266 1.54 3.66 15.15
C VAL A 266 1.25 5.04 15.72
N ALA A 267 0.35 5.79 15.10
CA ALA A 267 -0.02 7.12 15.57
C ALA A 267 -1.53 7.24 15.79
N SER A 268 -1.98 8.15 16.65
CA SER A 268 -3.40 8.42 16.79
C SER A 268 -3.94 9.13 15.54
N ALA A 269 -5.11 8.71 15.07
CA ALA A 269 -5.74 9.32 13.88
C ALA A 269 -6.09 10.79 14.12
N GLU A 270 -6.50 11.11 15.34
CA GLU A 270 -6.89 12.45 15.78
C GLU A 270 -6.05 12.88 17.01
N PRO A 271 -5.91 14.20 17.25
CA PRO A 271 -5.22 14.69 18.42
C PRO A 271 -5.84 14.17 19.72
N ARG A 272 -5.00 13.83 20.69
CA ARG A 272 -5.37 13.50 22.06
C ARG A 272 -4.66 14.48 22.97
N ASP A 273 -5.38 15.09 23.87
CA ASP A 273 -4.83 16.16 24.73
C ASP A 273 -4.13 17.29 23.93
N GLY A 274 -4.66 17.59 22.74
CA GLY A 274 -4.16 18.65 21.87
C GLY A 274 -3.00 18.26 20.95
N ALA A 275 -2.52 17.01 20.98
CA ALA A 275 -1.42 16.54 20.16
C ALA A 275 -1.66 15.13 19.57
N ILE A 276 -1.02 14.83 18.44
CA ILE A 276 -0.94 13.46 17.93
C ILE A 276 0.03 12.67 18.80
N GLN A 277 -0.46 11.55 19.32
CA GLN A 277 0.36 10.59 20.05
C GLN A 277 0.87 9.52 19.10
N SER A 278 2.10 9.05 19.28
CA SER A 278 2.69 8.00 18.45
C SER A 278 3.60 7.06 19.25
N VAL A 279 3.67 5.82 18.82
CA VAL A 279 4.61 4.79 19.26
C VAL A 279 5.48 4.42 18.07
N HIS A 280 6.78 4.48 18.26
CA HIS A 280 7.79 4.13 17.27
C HIS A 280 8.61 2.95 17.74
N GLY A 281 9.13 2.17 16.81
CA GLY A 281 10.06 1.08 17.11
C GLY A 281 10.87 0.68 15.90
N SER A 282 12.01 0.03 16.15
CA SER A 282 12.84 -0.56 15.12
C SER A 282 13.52 -1.83 15.64
N LEU A 283 13.72 -2.80 14.75
CA LEU A 283 14.47 -4.02 14.99
C LEU A 283 15.31 -4.36 13.77
N THR A 284 16.49 -4.91 14.02
CA THR A 284 17.39 -5.47 13.01
C THR A 284 17.57 -6.96 13.26
N GLY A 285 17.64 -7.74 12.20
CA GLY A 285 17.89 -9.18 12.28
C GLY A 285 17.88 -9.87 10.91
N PRO A 286 18.01 -11.21 10.91
CA PRO A 286 18.16 -11.99 9.70
C PRO A 286 16.92 -11.91 8.77
N THR A 287 17.17 -11.89 7.45
CA THR A 287 16.11 -11.84 6.43
C THR A 287 15.25 -13.10 6.40
N ASP A 288 15.78 -14.27 6.77
CA ASP A 288 15.02 -15.53 6.89
C ASP A 288 14.07 -15.56 8.12
N GLU A 289 14.28 -14.65 9.09
CA GLU A 289 13.40 -14.45 10.23
C GLU A 289 12.45 -13.23 10.08
N ALA A 290 12.29 -12.69 8.89
CA ALA A 290 11.54 -11.48 8.60
C ALA A 290 10.13 -11.44 9.26
N ALA A 291 9.38 -12.53 9.16
CA ALA A 291 8.05 -12.61 9.80
C ALA A 291 8.13 -12.54 11.34
N ARG A 292 9.11 -13.19 11.95
CA ARG A 292 9.35 -13.13 13.40
C ARG A 292 9.71 -11.72 13.84
N LEU A 293 10.59 -11.04 13.10
CA LEU A 293 10.96 -9.65 13.40
C LEU A 293 9.75 -8.71 13.35
N GLY A 294 8.87 -8.87 12.35
CA GLY A 294 7.62 -8.09 12.26
C GLY A 294 6.71 -8.31 13.46
N ALA A 295 6.49 -9.58 13.84
CA ALA A 295 5.67 -9.93 14.99
C ALA A 295 6.28 -9.44 16.33
N GLU A 296 7.60 -9.55 16.48
CA GLU A 296 8.30 -9.08 17.67
C GLU A 296 8.22 -7.56 17.80
N LEU A 297 8.44 -6.81 16.73
CA LEU A 297 8.31 -5.35 16.74
C LEU A 297 6.89 -4.93 17.13
N ALA A 298 5.87 -5.58 16.54
CA ALA A 298 4.48 -5.31 16.89
C ALA A 298 4.20 -5.56 18.38
N ALA A 299 4.67 -6.68 18.95
CA ALA A 299 4.50 -7.00 20.37
C ALA A 299 5.15 -5.93 21.27
N ARG A 300 6.35 -5.46 20.92
CA ARG A 300 7.02 -4.36 21.64
C ARG A 300 6.22 -3.05 21.57
N MET A 301 5.68 -2.71 20.40
CA MET A 301 4.86 -1.51 20.23
C MET A 301 3.52 -1.61 20.99
N LEU A 302 2.88 -2.80 21.00
CA LEU A 302 1.67 -3.05 21.78
C LEU A 302 1.93 -2.88 23.29
N ALA A 303 3.06 -3.37 23.80
CA ALA A 303 3.47 -3.17 25.17
C ALA A 303 3.70 -1.68 25.54
N GLN A 304 4.00 -0.84 24.56
CA GLN A 304 4.11 0.63 24.69
C GLN A 304 2.78 1.38 24.51
N GLY A 305 1.66 0.65 24.33
CA GLY A 305 0.32 1.25 24.23
C GLY A 305 -0.17 1.51 22.80
N ALA A 306 0.46 0.97 21.77
CA ALA A 306 0.06 1.15 20.37
C ALA A 306 -1.42 0.78 20.13
N ALA A 307 -1.95 -0.27 20.78
CA ALA A 307 -3.35 -0.67 20.64
C ALA A 307 -4.32 0.47 20.95
N ALA A 308 -4.06 1.27 21.99
CA ALA A 308 -4.89 2.39 22.36
C ALA A 308 -4.93 3.46 21.28
N LEU A 309 -3.87 3.66 20.50
CA LEU A 309 -3.82 4.66 19.44
C LEU A 309 -4.64 4.28 18.21
N MET A 310 -4.85 2.99 17.98
CA MET A 310 -5.62 2.46 16.84
C MET A 310 -7.13 2.46 17.08
N THR A 311 -7.60 2.25 18.33
CA THR A 311 -9.02 2.09 18.66
C THR A 311 -9.84 3.37 18.51
N ALA A 312 -9.25 4.56 18.61
CA ALA A 312 -9.97 5.82 18.45
C ALA A 312 -10.38 6.14 17.00
N ALA A 313 -9.78 5.48 16.01
CA ALA A 313 -10.16 5.61 14.59
C ALA A 313 -11.47 4.87 14.26
N ALA A 314 -11.83 3.86 15.04
CA ALA A 314 -13.03 3.04 14.81
C ALA A 314 -14.33 3.67 15.33
N VAL A 315 -14.25 4.55 16.34
CA VAL A 315 -15.44 5.10 17.03
C VAL A 315 -16.06 6.31 16.32
N GLN A 316 -15.30 7.07 15.52
CA GLN A 316 -15.82 8.28 14.87
C GLN A 316 -16.54 8.05 13.53
N VAL A 317 -16.63 6.83 13.05
CA VAL A 317 -17.37 6.49 11.81
C VAL A 317 -18.87 6.24 12.09
N GLY A 318 -19.27 6.17 13.35
CA GLY A 318 -20.60 5.75 13.76
C GLY A 318 -21.63 6.87 14.12
N ASP A 319 -21.19 8.10 14.39
CA ASP A 319 -22.10 9.14 14.90
C ASP A 319 -21.96 10.50 14.18
N SER A 320 -22.32 10.52 12.90
CA SER A 320 -22.70 11.78 12.23
C SER A 320 -23.89 11.48 11.34
N GLN A 321 -25.06 11.69 11.92
CA GLN A 321 -26.36 11.78 11.22
C GLN A 321 -26.41 13.00 10.32
#